data_6f760442eddfb4650761c9784add82d3
#
_entry.id   6f760442eddfb4650761c9784add82d3
#
_cell.length_a   1.000
_cell.length_b   1.000
_cell.length_c   1.000
_cell.angle_alpha   90.00
_cell.angle_beta   90.00
_cell.angle_gamma   90.00
#
_symmetry.space_group_name_H-M   'P 1'
#
loop_
_entity.id
_entity.type
_entity.pdbx_description
1 polymer ?
#
loop_
_entity_poly.entity_id
_entity_poly.type
_entity_poly.pdbx_seq_one_letter_code
_entity_poly.pdbx_strand_id
1 'polypeptide(L)'
;MTTEQYRTRSGLSIFLSFFRPHRGLFFLDLACALVVALIDLAYPIVSRYAMRTLLPQNAYRAFFTVMLVVVAAYALRALLYFVITYWGHTFGIRVEADIRAALFGHMQELGFEFFDRNRTGQLMSRMTTDLFEITELAHHGPEDLFISFVTIVGALAVMATIEWRLTLVVAVMIPVFILVSFSRRKAMRTASRRVKKKTAVINADIESALSGIRTAKAFANEPVEAEKFTRSNDTYKTSKKQFHKEMGIFMGTMEFFTTSLSVAVVAVGGLLIMQGQMDTVDLLTFTLYIASFVTPIRKLANFSELYANGTAGFERFLEIMRTEPELRDAPDAVDLGRPRGEIGVNDVSFSYEGDLAVLHDVSLQIPAGQTVAIVGPSGGGKSTLCQLIPRFYDVSSGNITIDGLDVRSVTQQSLRRSIGIVQQEVFLFADSILENIRYGKPDAEMDEIVEAAKRAEIYDDIMAMPDGFDTYVGERGTLLSGGQKQRIAIARIFLKNPPILILDEATSALDTLTESKIQHAFDELAKNRTTLIIAHRLSTIRAAGEIVVIADGRIAERGSHAQLLQQNGLYAALCRTQNLLG
;
A
#
# COMPACT_ATOMS: atom_id res chain seq x y z
N MET A 1 -16.32 3.50 9.21
CA MET A 1 -17.23 4.02 8.15
C MET A 1 -17.50 2.89 7.18
N THR A 2 -18.73 2.77 6.65
CA THR A 2 -19.07 1.77 5.63
C THR A 2 -18.64 2.25 4.23
N THR A 3 -18.51 1.34 3.25
CA THR A 3 -18.18 1.67 1.86
C THR A 3 -19.17 2.69 1.26
N GLU A 4 -20.45 2.57 1.58
CA GLU A 4 -21.48 3.51 1.19
C GLU A 4 -21.24 4.94 1.74
N GLN A 5 -20.77 5.05 2.97
CA GLN A 5 -20.39 6.34 3.55
C GLN A 5 -19.18 6.97 2.86
N TYR A 6 -18.23 6.16 2.36
CA TYR A 6 -17.10 6.65 1.56
C TYR A 6 -17.55 7.14 0.17
N ARG A 7 -18.63 6.59 -0.39
CA ARG A 7 -19.17 7.00 -1.70
C ARG A 7 -20.02 8.27 -1.63
N THR A 8 -20.84 8.39 -0.58
CA THR A 8 -21.83 9.49 -0.46
C THR A 8 -21.24 10.77 0.11
N ARG A 9 -20.19 10.70 0.93
CA ARG A 9 -19.59 11.87 1.56
C ARG A 9 -18.53 12.53 0.70
N SER A 10 -18.37 13.86 0.87
CA SER A 10 -17.27 14.59 0.25
C SER A 10 -15.91 14.12 0.81
N GLY A 11 -14.87 14.13 -0.02
CA GLY A 11 -13.51 13.76 0.39
C GLY A 11 -13.03 14.54 1.62
N LEU A 12 -13.29 15.86 1.67
CA LEU A 12 -12.94 16.67 2.83
C LEU A 12 -13.65 16.22 4.12
N SER A 13 -14.92 15.85 4.05
CA SER A 13 -15.66 15.35 5.22
C SER A 13 -15.10 14.03 5.73
N ILE A 14 -14.67 13.16 4.80
CA ILE A 14 -14.02 11.89 5.14
C ILE A 14 -12.65 12.16 5.78
N PHE A 15 -11.84 13.02 5.17
CA PHE A 15 -10.53 13.41 5.70
C PHE A 15 -10.64 13.94 7.14
N LEU A 16 -11.54 14.89 7.37
CA LEU A 16 -11.77 15.46 8.69
C LEU A 16 -12.37 14.46 9.71
N SER A 17 -13.01 13.38 9.24
CA SER A 17 -13.52 12.36 10.15
C SER A 17 -12.41 11.60 10.89
N PHE A 18 -11.24 11.44 10.28
CA PHE A 18 -10.05 10.86 10.92
C PHE A 18 -9.41 11.76 11.98
N PHE A 19 -9.73 13.07 11.98
CA PHE A 19 -9.25 14.00 13.00
C PHE A 19 -10.06 13.90 14.30
N ARG A 20 -11.33 13.51 14.21
CA ARG A 20 -12.26 13.50 15.37
C ARG A 20 -11.76 12.73 16.58
N PRO A 21 -11.20 11.50 16.45
CA PRO A 21 -10.70 10.75 17.60
C PRO A 21 -9.52 11.45 18.27
N HIS A 22 -8.74 12.24 17.51
CA HIS A 22 -7.48 12.83 17.94
C HIS A 22 -7.54 14.36 18.08
N ARG A 23 -8.75 14.94 18.08
CA ARG A 23 -8.97 16.41 18.11
C ARG A 23 -8.24 17.12 19.26
N GLY A 24 -8.05 16.46 20.40
CA GLY A 24 -7.36 17.05 21.54
C GLY A 24 -5.90 17.36 21.24
N LEU A 25 -5.18 16.46 20.54
CA LEU A 25 -3.80 16.65 20.12
C LEU A 25 -3.69 17.76 19.07
N PHE A 26 -4.62 17.79 18.10
CA PHE A 26 -4.67 18.79 17.05
C PHE A 26 -4.84 20.21 17.62
N PHE A 27 -5.78 20.40 18.54
CA PHE A 27 -5.99 21.72 19.17
C PHE A 27 -4.86 22.09 20.14
N LEU A 28 -4.26 21.13 20.84
CA LEU A 28 -3.07 21.37 21.66
C LEU A 28 -1.92 21.89 20.82
N ASP A 29 -1.66 21.27 19.67
CA ASP A 29 -0.64 21.66 18.71
C ASP A 29 -0.86 23.12 18.23
N LEU A 30 -2.05 23.44 17.73
CA LEU A 30 -2.40 24.78 17.29
C LEU A 30 -2.31 25.83 18.43
N ALA A 31 -2.70 25.47 19.64
CA ALA A 31 -2.62 26.36 20.79
C ALA A 31 -1.15 26.65 21.17
N CYS A 32 -0.30 25.63 21.21
CA CYS A 32 1.14 25.80 21.43
C CYS A 32 1.79 26.64 20.32
N ALA A 33 1.42 26.37 19.05
CA ALA A 33 1.88 27.12 17.89
C ALA A 33 1.49 28.61 17.96
N LEU A 34 0.26 28.89 18.41
CA LEU A 34 -0.20 30.26 18.64
C LEU A 34 0.65 30.96 19.70
N VAL A 35 0.90 30.33 20.85
CA VAL A 35 1.71 30.90 21.92
C VAL A 35 3.15 31.18 21.44
N VAL A 36 3.75 30.25 20.69
CA VAL A 36 5.06 30.44 20.07
C VAL A 36 5.06 31.63 19.14
N ALA A 37 4.05 31.79 18.26
CA ALA A 37 3.94 32.92 17.37
C ALA A 37 3.77 34.25 18.14
N LEU A 38 3.01 34.25 19.23
CA LEU A 38 2.84 35.45 20.08
C LEU A 38 4.15 35.85 20.80
N ILE A 39 4.95 34.88 21.27
CA ILE A 39 6.27 35.15 21.85
C ILE A 39 7.20 35.79 20.80
N ASP A 40 7.21 35.25 19.57
CA ASP A 40 8.03 35.76 18.47
C ASP A 40 7.59 37.18 18.06
N LEU A 41 6.29 37.46 18.06
CA LEU A 41 5.75 38.79 17.79
C LEU A 41 6.00 39.81 18.93
N ALA A 42 6.02 39.34 20.19
CA ALA A 42 6.24 40.23 21.35
C ALA A 42 7.69 40.67 21.49
N TYR A 43 8.65 39.86 21.07
CA TYR A 43 10.09 40.12 21.26
C TYR A 43 10.54 41.47 20.69
N PRO A 44 10.25 41.83 19.41
CA PRO A 44 10.65 43.15 18.88
C PRO A 44 10.02 44.32 19.63
N ILE A 45 8.76 44.22 20.10
CA ILE A 45 8.07 45.25 20.88
C ILE A 45 8.75 45.45 22.22
N VAL A 46 9.02 44.35 22.94
CA VAL A 46 9.69 44.40 24.25
C VAL A 46 11.11 44.94 24.11
N SER A 47 11.83 44.54 23.07
CA SER A 47 13.17 45.07 22.77
C SER A 47 13.11 46.60 22.48
N ARG A 48 12.10 47.02 21.69
CA ARG A 48 11.85 48.47 21.44
C ARG A 48 11.62 49.24 22.74
N TYR A 49 10.73 48.76 23.61
CA TYR A 49 10.44 49.37 24.91
C TYR A 49 11.68 49.46 25.78
N ALA A 50 12.45 48.39 25.86
CA ALA A 50 13.68 48.34 26.65
C ALA A 50 14.72 49.37 26.17
N MET A 51 14.94 49.46 24.85
CA MET A 51 15.91 50.38 24.26
C MET A 51 15.44 51.84 24.24
N ARG A 52 14.15 52.09 24.00
CA ARG A 52 13.61 53.47 23.86
C ARG A 52 13.28 54.13 25.20
N THR A 53 12.89 53.32 26.21
CA THR A 53 12.41 53.85 27.49
C THR A 53 13.37 53.56 28.64
N LEU A 54 13.76 52.29 28.85
CA LEU A 54 14.50 51.92 30.05
C LEU A 54 15.97 52.35 30.02
N LEU A 55 16.64 52.22 28.87
CA LEU A 55 18.05 52.63 28.74
C LEU A 55 18.25 54.15 28.89
N PRO A 56 17.50 55.04 28.22
CA PRO A 56 17.66 56.49 28.39
C PRO A 56 17.34 56.98 29.80
N GLN A 57 16.47 56.27 30.53
CA GLN A 57 16.13 56.58 31.93
C GLN A 57 17.13 56.02 32.94
N ASN A 58 18.24 55.38 32.50
CA ASN A 58 19.21 54.66 33.35
C ASN A 58 18.56 53.62 34.28
N ALA A 59 17.39 53.06 33.88
CA ALA A 59 16.64 52.07 34.63
C ALA A 59 17.22 50.65 34.43
N TYR A 60 18.53 50.48 34.70
CA TYR A 60 19.27 49.26 34.37
C TYR A 60 18.69 48.00 35.05
N ARG A 61 18.20 48.10 36.29
CA ARG A 61 17.56 46.96 36.97
C ARG A 61 16.31 46.52 36.20
N ALA A 62 15.45 47.42 35.79
CA ALA A 62 14.25 47.14 35.01
C ALA A 62 14.63 46.55 33.64
N PHE A 63 15.65 47.10 32.96
CA PHE A 63 16.15 46.60 31.70
C PHE A 63 16.59 45.12 31.80
N PHE A 64 17.47 44.80 32.78
CA PHE A 64 17.91 43.41 32.94
C PHE A 64 16.79 42.47 33.40
N THR A 65 15.84 42.94 34.21
CA THR A 65 14.64 42.16 34.57
C THR A 65 13.80 41.84 33.33
N VAL A 66 13.55 42.81 32.45
CA VAL A 66 12.84 42.59 31.18
C VAL A 66 13.59 41.62 30.29
N MET A 67 14.92 41.73 30.18
CA MET A 67 15.74 40.76 29.40
C MET A 67 15.67 39.34 29.98
N LEU A 68 15.66 39.21 31.31
CA LEU A 68 15.48 37.92 31.96
C LEU A 68 14.10 37.29 31.66
N VAL A 69 13.04 38.13 31.68
CA VAL A 69 11.68 37.70 31.29
C VAL A 69 11.65 37.23 29.83
N VAL A 70 12.34 37.95 28.92
CA VAL A 70 12.48 37.50 27.51
C VAL A 70 13.17 36.18 27.42
N VAL A 71 14.28 35.96 28.14
CA VAL A 71 14.96 34.65 28.17
C VAL A 71 14.04 33.55 28.70
N ALA A 72 13.27 33.81 29.76
CA ALA A 72 12.28 32.86 30.28
C ALA A 72 11.18 32.55 29.26
N ALA A 73 10.69 33.58 28.51
CA ALA A 73 9.73 33.39 27.43
C ALA A 73 10.28 32.51 26.29
N TYR A 74 11.57 32.70 25.94
CA TYR A 74 12.22 31.81 24.93
C TYR A 74 12.49 30.41 25.46
N ALA A 75 12.74 30.23 26.76
CA ALA A 75 12.79 28.92 27.39
C ALA A 75 11.41 28.22 27.32
N LEU A 76 10.33 28.95 27.63
CA LEU A 76 8.97 28.44 27.42
C LEU A 76 8.71 28.13 25.94
N ARG A 77 9.11 29.00 25.02
CA ARG A 77 9.02 28.76 23.57
C ARG A 77 9.71 27.46 23.16
N ALA A 78 10.91 27.19 23.68
CA ALA A 78 11.62 25.95 23.39
C ALA A 78 10.87 24.71 23.90
N LEU A 79 10.27 24.79 25.10
CA LEU A 79 9.42 23.74 25.63
C LEU A 79 8.16 23.53 24.76
N LEU A 80 7.49 24.59 24.37
CA LEU A 80 6.31 24.52 23.49
C LEU A 80 6.68 23.98 22.10
N TYR A 81 7.85 24.30 21.58
CA TYR A 81 8.35 23.75 20.33
C TYR A 81 8.58 22.24 20.41
N PHE A 82 9.07 21.75 21.57
CA PHE A 82 9.12 20.32 21.84
C PHE A 82 7.70 19.69 21.82
N VAL A 83 6.72 20.35 22.46
CA VAL A 83 5.32 19.86 22.48
C VAL A 83 4.76 19.81 21.06
N ILE A 84 4.91 20.86 20.26
CA ILE A 84 4.49 20.90 18.85
C ILE A 84 5.13 19.76 18.07
N THR A 85 6.47 19.61 18.16
CA THR A 85 7.18 18.57 17.42
C THR A 85 6.74 17.17 17.84
N TYR A 86 6.64 16.88 19.13
CA TYR A 86 6.32 15.54 19.62
C TYR A 86 4.82 15.22 19.49
N TRP A 87 3.95 16.09 20.01
CA TRP A 87 2.51 15.81 20.04
C TRP A 87 1.82 16.09 18.70
N GLY A 88 2.29 17.06 17.93
CA GLY A 88 1.81 17.32 16.57
C GLY A 88 2.12 16.15 15.64
N HIS A 89 3.37 15.65 15.63
CA HIS A 89 3.69 14.43 14.86
C HIS A 89 2.96 13.19 15.41
N THR A 90 2.76 13.08 16.73
CA THR A 90 1.95 12.00 17.32
C THR A 90 0.51 12.03 16.82
N PHE A 91 -0.08 13.21 16.64
CA PHE A 91 -1.39 13.36 16.00
C PHE A 91 -1.35 12.80 14.56
N GLY A 92 -0.38 13.21 13.75
CA GLY A 92 -0.20 12.70 12.39
C GLY A 92 -0.06 11.18 12.34
N ILE A 93 0.80 10.60 13.18
CA ILE A 93 1.04 9.15 13.27
C ILE A 93 -0.24 8.38 13.61
N ARG A 94 -1.08 8.89 14.53
CA ARG A 94 -2.35 8.26 14.88
C ARG A 94 -3.35 8.31 13.73
N VAL A 95 -3.47 9.44 13.06
CA VAL A 95 -4.31 9.59 11.85
C VAL A 95 -3.86 8.61 10.76
N GLU A 96 -2.54 8.49 10.54
CA GLU A 96 -1.97 7.54 9.59
C GLU A 96 -2.32 6.09 9.94
N ALA A 97 -2.17 5.71 11.21
CA ALA A 97 -2.47 4.37 11.68
C ALA A 97 -3.96 4.02 11.46
N ASP A 98 -4.87 4.96 11.75
CA ASP A 98 -6.31 4.77 11.55
C ASP A 98 -6.67 4.63 10.06
N ILE A 99 -6.08 5.47 9.20
CA ILE A 99 -6.29 5.38 7.75
C ILE A 99 -5.73 4.05 7.21
N ARG A 100 -4.52 3.65 7.66
CA ARG A 100 -3.89 2.38 7.26
C ARG A 100 -4.73 1.19 7.69
N ALA A 101 -5.22 1.16 8.91
CA ALA A 101 -6.08 0.09 9.42
C ALA A 101 -7.39 0.00 8.62
N ALA A 102 -8.03 1.14 8.33
CA ALA A 102 -9.25 1.19 7.52
C ALA A 102 -9.00 0.68 6.10
N LEU A 103 -7.90 1.10 5.46
CA LEU A 103 -7.54 0.68 4.11
C LEU A 103 -7.24 -0.82 4.05
N PHE A 104 -6.43 -1.33 4.99
CA PHE A 104 -6.09 -2.75 5.05
C PHE A 104 -7.33 -3.62 5.30
N GLY A 105 -8.19 -3.21 6.24
CA GLY A 105 -9.44 -3.92 6.52
C GLY A 105 -10.34 -4.00 5.29
N HIS A 106 -10.53 -2.87 4.59
CA HIS A 106 -11.33 -2.84 3.37
C HIS A 106 -10.74 -3.71 2.24
N MET A 107 -9.41 -3.68 2.06
CA MET A 107 -8.74 -4.53 1.07
C MET A 107 -8.94 -6.03 1.35
N GLN A 108 -9.09 -6.46 2.61
CA GLN A 108 -9.39 -7.86 2.93
C GLN A 108 -10.83 -8.28 2.54
N GLU A 109 -11.74 -7.32 2.33
CA GLU A 109 -13.12 -7.57 1.90
C GLU A 109 -13.25 -7.62 0.37
N LEU A 110 -12.26 -7.13 -0.39
CA LEU A 110 -12.28 -7.10 -1.85
C LEU A 110 -12.06 -8.49 -2.46
N GLY A 111 -12.69 -8.73 -3.60
CA GLY A 111 -12.61 -9.99 -4.35
C GLY A 111 -11.28 -10.16 -5.12
N PHE A 112 -11.09 -11.35 -5.69
CA PHE A 112 -9.88 -11.68 -6.46
C PHE A 112 -9.70 -10.80 -7.68
N GLU A 113 -10.79 -10.40 -8.34
CA GLU A 113 -10.77 -9.52 -9.51
C GLU A 113 -10.06 -8.19 -9.24
N PHE A 114 -10.25 -7.61 -8.04
CA PHE A 114 -9.50 -6.42 -7.63
C PHE A 114 -7.98 -6.67 -7.58
N PHE A 115 -7.56 -7.80 -7.03
CA PHE A 115 -6.13 -8.14 -6.91
C PHE A 115 -5.50 -8.54 -8.25
N ASP A 116 -6.27 -9.12 -9.16
CA ASP A 116 -5.81 -9.46 -10.51
C ASP A 116 -5.54 -8.19 -11.35
N ARG A 117 -6.35 -7.13 -11.15
CA ARG A 117 -6.19 -5.83 -11.82
C ARG A 117 -5.09 -4.96 -11.21
N ASN A 118 -4.79 -5.15 -9.93
CA ASN A 118 -3.90 -4.27 -9.18
C ASN A 118 -2.59 -4.98 -8.80
N ARG A 119 -1.47 -4.39 -9.17
CA ARG A 119 -0.16 -4.93 -8.81
C ARG A 119 0.09 -4.75 -7.31
N THR A 120 0.55 -5.79 -6.62
CA THR A 120 0.86 -5.77 -5.18
C THR A 120 1.77 -4.61 -4.79
N GLY A 121 2.81 -4.31 -5.60
CA GLY A 121 3.70 -3.17 -5.33
C GLY A 121 3.01 -1.81 -5.38
N GLN A 122 1.96 -1.63 -6.20
CA GLN A 122 1.15 -0.41 -6.20
C GLN A 122 0.32 -0.31 -4.93
N LEU A 123 -0.32 -1.40 -4.51
CA LEU A 123 -1.09 -1.45 -3.26
C LEU A 123 -0.20 -1.18 -2.04
N MET A 124 1.01 -1.73 -2.00
CA MET A 124 1.98 -1.42 -0.96
C MET A 124 2.33 0.08 -0.92
N SER A 125 2.57 0.71 -2.09
CA SER A 125 2.83 2.15 -2.17
C SER A 125 1.64 2.99 -1.66
N ARG A 126 0.40 2.54 -1.90
CA ARG A 126 -0.82 3.17 -1.37
C ARG A 126 -0.86 3.14 0.17
N MET A 127 -0.42 2.03 0.76
CA MET A 127 -0.41 1.81 2.22
C MET A 127 0.80 2.44 2.95
N THR A 128 1.80 2.90 2.21
CA THR A 128 3.03 3.50 2.78
C THR A 128 3.21 4.93 2.32
N THR A 129 3.68 5.13 1.11
CA THR A 129 4.06 6.46 0.59
C THR A 129 2.86 7.42 0.50
N ASP A 130 1.71 6.94 0.01
CA ASP A 130 0.53 7.80 -0.11
C ASP A 130 0.00 8.21 1.27
N LEU A 131 0.02 7.29 2.25
CA LEU A 131 -0.41 7.61 3.62
C LEU A 131 0.53 8.62 4.28
N PHE A 132 1.84 8.51 4.08
CA PHE A 132 2.80 9.51 4.57
C PHE A 132 2.47 10.90 4.02
N GLU A 133 2.24 11.04 2.71
CA GLU A 133 1.89 12.34 2.10
C GLU A 133 0.55 12.89 2.62
N ILE A 134 -0.44 12.02 2.88
CA ILE A 134 -1.72 12.40 3.50
C ILE A 134 -1.50 12.93 4.92
N THR A 135 -0.66 12.25 5.70
CA THR A 135 -0.37 12.59 7.09
C THR A 135 0.40 13.89 7.21
N GLU A 136 1.39 14.10 6.35
CA GLU A 136 2.10 15.38 6.25
C GLU A 136 1.12 16.53 5.99
N LEU A 137 0.17 16.34 5.07
CA LEU A 137 -0.88 17.35 4.82
C LEU A 137 -1.78 17.54 6.04
N ALA A 138 -2.15 16.46 6.74
CA ALA A 138 -3.04 16.52 7.89
C ALA A 138 -2.47 17.32 9.06
N HIS A 139 -1.16 17.16 9.32
CA HIS A 139 -0.45 17.83 10.41
C HIS A 139 0.06 19.22 9.97
N HIS A 140 1.00 19.25 9.04
CA HIS A 140 1.66 20.49 8.63
C HIS A 140 0.77 21.44 7.82
N GLY A 141 -0.26 20.93 7.14
CA GLY A 141 -1.13 21.78 6.33
C GLY A 141 -1.81 22.89 7.14
N PRO A 142 -2.66 22.55 8.12
CA PRO A 142 -3.33 23.53 8.95
C PRO A 142 -2.37 24.34 9.83
N GLU A 143 -1.35 23.71 10.42
CA GLU A 143 -0.36 24.35 11.29
C GLU A 143 0.42 25.43 10.55
N ASP A 144 1.02 25.11 9.41
CA ASP A 144 1.84 26.07 8.64
C ASP A 144 1.05 27.25 8.12
N LEU A 145 -0.19 27.00 7.65
CA LEU A 145 -1.08 28.09 7.24
C LEU A 145 -1.44 29.00 8.42
N PHE A 146 -1.81 28.40 9.56
CA PHE A 146 -2.22 29.15 10.75
C PHE A 146 -1.07 29.99 11.30
N ILE A 147 0.10 29.40 11.53
CA ILE A 147 1.28 30.12 12.04
C ILE A 147 1.70 31.22 11.06
N SER A 148 1.76 30.92 9.77
CA SER A 148 2.16 31.91 8.76
C SER A 148 1.20 33.08 8.72
N PHE A 149 -0.11 32.85 8.80
CA PHE A 149 -1.12 33.90 8.85
C PHE A 149 -0.97 34.77 10.10
N VAL A 150 -0.90 34.15 11.30
CA VAL A 150 -0.76 34.87 12.57
C VAL A 150 0.52 35.72 12.59
N THR A 151 1.64 35.14 12.15
CA THR A 151 2.94 35.83 12.16
C THR A 151 2.96 37.00 11.17
N ILE A 152 2.52 36.80 9.93
CA ILE A 152 2.57 37.84 8.90
C ILE A 152 1.59 38.99 9.26
N VAL A 153 0.33 38.66 9.55
CA VAL A 153 -0.69 39.68 9.85
C VAL A 153 -0.38 40.36 11.19
N GLY A 154 0.02 39.60 12.21
CA GLY A 154 0.38 40.16 13.51
C GLY A 154 1.58 41.09 13.44
N ALA A 155 2.65 40.70 12.74
CA ALA A 155 3.81 41.58 12.55
C ALA A 155 3.47 42.85 11.77
N LEU A 156 2.72 42.76 10.67
CA LEU A 156 2.28 43.95 9.91
C LEU A 156 1.38 44.87 10.76
N ALA A 157 0.47 44.29 11.56
CA ALA A 157 -0.39 45.08 12.44
C ALA A 157 0.43 45.88 13.49
N VAL A 158 1.41 45.22 14.12
CA VAL A 158 2.29 45.91 15.07
C VAL A 158 3.17 46.93 14.38
N MET A 159 3.80 46.60 13.27
CA MET A 159 4.62 47.54 12.50
C MET A 159 3.84 48.78 12.08
N ALA A 160 2.55 48.64 11.72
CA ALA A 160 1.67 49.77 11.36
C ALA A 160 1.42 50.72 12.52
N THR A 161 1.46 50.25 13.77
CA THR A 161 1.35 51.11 14.96
C THR A 161 2.62 51.93 15.25
N ILE A 162 3.76 51.49 14.68
CA ILE A 162 5.06 52.17 14.87
C ILE A 162 5.26 53.23 13.78
N GLU A 163 5.23 52.79 12.50
CA GLU A 163 5.34 53.70 11.33
C GLU A 163 4.61 53.06 10.13
N TRP A 164 3.44 53.56 9.82
CA TRP A 164 2.55 52.97 8.81
C TRP A 164 3.11 53.10 7.37
N ARG A 165 3.90 54.12 7.05
CA ARG A 165 4.48 54.34 5.72
C ARG A 165 5.52 53.25 5.40
N LEU A 166 6.39 52.96 6.37
CA LEU A 166 7.38 51.91 6.24
C LEU A 166 6.70 50.54 6.20
N THR A 167 5.63 50.34 6.98
CA THR A 167 4.82 49.14 6.94
C THR A 167 4.17 48.92 5.57
N LEU A 168 3.71 50.00 4.91
CA LEU A 168 3.14 49.90 3.56
C LEU A 168 4.17 49.37 2.54
N VAL A 169 5.44 49.80 2.63
CA VAL A 169 6.51 49.27 1.79
C VAL A 169 6.66 47.74 1.98
N VAL A 170 6.71 47.30 3.24
CA VAL A 170 6.80 45.87 3.57
C VAL A 170 5.56 45.12 3.08
N ALA A 171 4.35 45.66 3.33
CA ALA A 171 3.09 45.04 2.93
C ALA A 171 2.92 44.91 1.41
N VAL A 172 3.51 45.78 0.60
CA VAL A 172 3.53 45.67 -0.87
C VAL A 172 4.59 44.66 -1.33
N MET A 173 5.75 44.65 -0.68
CA MET A 173 6.84 43.75 -1.09
C MET A 173 6.54 42.25 -0.78
N ILE A 174 5.83 41.94 0.32
CA ILE A 174 5.51 40.56 0.70
C ILE A 174 4.68 39.83 -0.37
N PRO A 175 3.54 40.35 -0.88
CA PRO A 175 2.79 39.70 -1.95
C PRO A 175 3.61 39.48 -3.23
N VAL A 176 4.44 40.48 -3.62
CA VAL A 176 5.34 40.35 -4.77
C VAL A 176 6.32 39.18 -4.55
N PHE A 177 6.92 39.11 -3.37
CA PHE A 177 7.82 38.05 -3.00
C PHE A 177 7.13 36.68 -3.05
N ILE A 178 5.91 36.57 -2.50
CA ILE A 178 5.10 35.33 -2.53
C ILE A 178 4.83 34.93 -3.99
N LEU A 179 4.35 35.84 -4.84
CA LEU A 179 4.03 35.55 -6.25
C LEU A 179 5.25 35.06 -7.04
N VAL A 180 6.39 35.73 -6.88
CA VAL A 180 7.64 35.29 -7.54
C VAL A 180 8.10 33.94 -7.01
N SER A 181 8.00 33.71 -5.70
CA SER A 181 8.32 32.43 -5.08
C SER A 181 7.47 31.29 -5.64
N PHE A 182 6.18 31.47 -5.78
CA PHE A 182 5.28 30.49 -6.42
C PHE A 182 5.66 30.20 -7.87
N SER A 183 5.96 31.26 -8.66
CA SER A 183 6.35 31.10 -10.05
C SER A 183 7.63 30.27 -10.19
N ARG A 184 8.67 30.58 -9.42
CA ARG A 184 9.95 29.83 -9.44
C ARG A 184 9.81 28.42 -8.92
N ARG A 185 8.99 28.22 -7.89
CA ARG A 185 8.70 26.89 -7.37
C ARG A 185 7.99 25.98 -8.40
N LYS A 186 7.10 26.54 -9.23
CA LYS A 186 6.46 25.79 -10.32
C LYS A 186 7.49 25.22 -11.29
N ALA A 187 8.50 26.00 -11.68
CA ALA A 187 9.59 25.55 -12.55
C ALA A 187 10.40 24.42 -11.89
N MET A 188 10.80 24.61 -10.64
CA MET A 188 11.51 23.60 -9.84
C MET A 188 10.69 22.30 -9.73
N ARG A 189 9.38 22.38 -9.44
CA ARG A 189 8.47 21.22 -9.37
C ARG A 189 8.40 20.46 -10.70
N THR A 190 8.35 21.17 -11.82
CA THR A 190 8.36 20.54 -13.15
C THR A 190 9.67 19.76 -13.39
N ALA A 191 10.80 20.34 -13.02
CA ALA A 191 12.11 19.68 -13.11
C ALA A 191 12.18 18.46 -12.15
N SER A 192 11.68 18.58 -10.92
CA SER A 192 11.59 17.47 -9.96
C SER A 192 10.77 16.29 -10.50
N ARG A 193 9.61 16.56 -11.11
CA ARG A 193 8.79 15.52 -11.76
C ARG A 193 9.55 14.80 -12.89
N ARG A 194 10.37 15.52 -13.66
CA ARG A 194 11.23 14.89 -14.69
C ARG A 194 12.26 13.96 -14.06
N VAL A 195 12.89 14.37 -12.96
CA VAL A 195 13.83 13.51 -12.22
C VAL A 195 13.11 12.24 -11.73
N LYS A 196 11.93 12.37 -11.08
CA LYS A 196 11.15 11.21 -10.60
C LYS A 196 10.84 10.22 -11.74
N LYS A 197 10.44 10.72 -12.93
CA LYS A 197 10.20 9.88 -14.12
C LYS A 197 11.47 9.15 -14.56
N LYS A 198 12.64 9.82 -14.56
CA LYS A 198 13.91 9.20 -14.97
C LYS A 198 14.45 8.24 -13.91
N THR A 199 14.17 8.48 -12.62
CA THR A 199 14.42 7.53 -11.54
C THR A 199 13.62 6.23 -11.74
N ALA A 200 12.34 6.32 -12.13
CA ALA A 200 11.53 5.14 -12.41
C ALA A 200 12.11 4.31 -13.59
N VAL A 201 12.59 4.97 -14.64
CA VAL A 201 13.22 4.28 -15.78
C VAL A 201 14.51 3.58 -15.35
N ILE A 202 15.41 4.28 -14.66
CA ILE A 202 16.69 3.67 -14.23
C ILE A 202 16.46 2.52 -13.24
N ASN A 203 15.47 2.62 -12.35
CA ASN A 203 15.12 1.53 -11.44
C ASN A 203 14.60 0.30 -12.20
N ALA A 204 13.76 0.49 -13.23
CA ALA A 204 13.29 -0.60 -14.07
C ALA A 204 14.43 -1.27 -14.83
N ASP A 205 15.39 -0.49 -15.36
CA ASP A 205 16.57 -1.02 -16.04
C ASP A 205 17.47 -1.81 -15.08
N ILE A 206 17.68 -1.30 -13.85
CA ILE A 206 18.44 -2.01 -12.80
C ILE A 206 17.72 -3.31 -12.40
N GLU A 207 16.41 -3.26 -12.15
CA GLU A 207 15.60 -4.44 -11.80
C GLU A 207 15.69 -5.49 -12.90
N SER A 208 15.54 -5.11 -14.16
CA SER A 208 15.64 -6.00 -15.31
C SER A 208 17.04 -6.63 -15.41
N ALA A 209 18.11 -5.82 -15.30
CA ALA A 209 19.48 -6.30 -15.39
C ALA A 209 19.86 -7.25 -14.25
N LEU A 210 19.43 -6.94 -13.00
CA LEU A 210 19.71 -7.79 -11.82
C LEU A 210 18.88 -9.06 -11.83
N SER A 211 17.61 -8.99 -12.19
CA SER A 211 16.74 -10.17 -12.33
C SER A 211 17.21 -11.09 -13.46
N GLY A 212 17.68 -10.49 -14.57
CA GLY A 212 18.22 -11.20 -15.72
C GLY A 212 19.70 -11.56 -15.64
N ILE A 213 20.38 -11.35 -14.51
CA ILE A 213 21.84 -11.47 -14.41
C ILE A 213 22.38 -12.84 -14.83
N ARG A 214 21.67 -13.91 -14.50
CA ARG A 214 22.05 -15.28 -14.93
C ARG A 214 22.02 -15.42 -16.43
N THR A 215 21.01 -14.86 -17.09
CA THR A 215 20.88 -14.86 -18.56
C THR A 215 21.99 -14.01 -19.18
N ALA A 216 22.21 -12.79 -18.67
CA ALA A 216 23.28 -11.92 -19.17
C ALA A 216 24.65 -12.63 -19.11
N LYS A 217 24.96 -13.31 -17.97
CA LYS A 217 26.20 -14.09 -17.82
C LYS A 217 26.24 -15.31 -18.72
N ALA A 218 25.13 -16.04 -18.88
CA ALA A 218 25.09 -17.23 -19.75
C ALA A 218 25.35 -16.89 -21.21
N PHE A 219 25.00 -15.69 -21.65
CA PHE A 219 25.23 -15.21 -23.01
C PHE A 219 26.45 -14.26 -23.14
N ALA A 220 27.23 -14.05 -22.07
CA ALA A 220 28.36 -13.11 -22.01
C ALA A 220 28.00 -11.68 -22.51
N ASN A 221 26.79 -11.23 -22.17
CA ASN A 221 26.22 -9.94 -22.59
C ASN A 221 26.27 -8.85 -21.51
N GLU A 222 27.13 -8.99 -20.48
CA GLU A 222 27.32 -7.97 -19.43
C GLU A 222 27.66 -6.58 -20.01
N PRO A 223 28.49 -6.46 -21.07
CA PRO A 223 28.77 -5.15 -21.68
C PRO A 223 27.53 -4.47 -22.26
N VAL A 224 26.58 -5.24 -22.80
CA VAL A 224 25.33 -4.72 -23.38
C VAL A 224 24.43 -4.14 -22.28
N GLU A 225 24.32 -4.85 -21.16
CA GLU A 225 23.54 -4.36 -20.01
C GLU A 225 24.21 -3.13 -19.36
N ALA A 226 25.55 -3.10 -19.27
CA ALA A 226 26.30 -1.94 -18.79
C ALA A 226 26.10 -0.71 -19.69
N GLU A 227 26.04 -0.87 -21.01
CA GLU A 227 25.77 0.22 -21.95
C GLU A 227 24.33 0.76 -21.79
N LYS A 228 23.32 -0.12 -21.67
CA LYS A 228 21.92 0.28 -21.39
C LYS A 228 21.84 1.11 -20.11
N PHE A 229 22.44 0.61 -19.02
CA PHE A 229 22.47 1.32 -17.75
C PHE A 229 23.16 2.69 -17.89
N THR A 230 24.28 2.77 -18.61
CA THR A 230 25.01 4.04 -18.81
C THR A 230 24.14 5.08 -19.50
N ARG A 231 23.37 4.71 -20.53
CA ARG A 231 22.44 5.62 -21.24
C ARG A 231 21.34 6.15 -20.30
N SER A 232 20.72 5.27 -19.52
CA SER A 232 19.68 5.64 -18.56
C SER A 232 20.25 6.54 -17.45
N ASN A 233 21.44 6.23 -16.94
CA ASN A 233 22.13 7.00 -15.92
C ASN A 233 22.52 8.40 -16.42
N ASP A 234 23.00 8.55 -17.66
CA ASP A 234 23.30 9.85 -18.24
C ASP A 234 22.04 10.72 -18.42
N THR A 235 20.93 10.10 -18.81
CA THR A 235 19.63 10.78 -18.91
C THR A 235 19.13 11.24 -17.52
N TYR A 236 19.28 10.40 -16.51
CA TYR A 236 18.98 10.74 -15.11
C TYR A 236 19.88 11.88 -14.63
N LYS A 237 21.20 11.77 -14.82
CA LYS A 237 22.20 12.80 -14.47
C LYS A 237 21.85 14.16 -15.06
N THR A 238 21.49 14.19 -16.35
CA THR A 238 21.09 15.42 -17.03
C THR A 238 19.82 16.03 -16.43
N SER A 239 18.83 15.21 -16.15
CA SER A 239 17.58 15.66 -15.49
C SER A 239 17.83 16.19 -14.09
N LYS A 240 18.73 15.55 -13.33
CA LYS A 240 19.10 15.97 -11.97
C LYS A 240 19.89 17.29 -11.98
N LYS A 241 20.80 17.49 -12.97
CA LYS A 241 21.47 18.78 -13.17
C LYS A 241 20.45 19.90 -13.43
N GLN A 242 19.46 19.65 -14.28
CA GLN A 242 18.41 20.64 -14.56
C GLN A 242 17.58 20.98 -13.31
N PHE A 243 17.22 19.98 -12.51
CA PHE A 243 16.54 20.20 -11.23
C PHE A 243 17.37 21.10 -10.30
N HIS A 244 18.66 20.81 -10.13
CA HIS A 244 19.53 21.63 -9.26
C HIS A 244 19.74 23.04 -9.82
N LYS A 245 19.71 23.22 -11.15
CA LYS A 245 19.71 24.56 -11.74
C LYS A 245 18.47 25.36 -11.34
N GLU A 246 17.26 24.77 -11.49
CA GLU A 246 16.01 25.44 -11.10
C GLU A 246 15.96 25.68 -9.58
N MET A 247 16.46 24.73 -8.79
CA MET A 247 16.57 24.89 -7.32
C MET A 247 17.52 26.03 -6.95
N GLY A 248 18.68 26.13 -7.62
CA GLY A 248 19.62 27.26 -7.41
C GLY A 248 19.01 28.60 -7.77
N ILE A 249 18.27 28.68 -8.88
CA ILE A 249 17.52 29.91 -9.26
C ILE A 249 16.47 30.25 -8.21
N PHE A 250 15.70 29.25 -7.70
CA PHE A 250 14.73 29.46 -6.65
C PHE A 250 15.37 29.99 -5.37
N MET A 251 16.44 29.33 -4.89
CA MET A 251 17.13 29.74 -3.66
C MET A 251 17.76 31.14 -3.79
N GLY A 252 18.43 31.42 -4.92
CA GLY A 252 18.98 32.75 -5.18
C GLY A 252 17.92 33.84 -5.28
N THR A 253 16.75 33.50 -5.85
CA THR A 253 15.61 34.43 -5.87
C THR A 253 15.08 34.73 -4.47
N MET A 254 14.94 33.69 -3.62
CA MET A 254 14.51 33.85 -2.24
C MET A 254 15.47 34.72 -1.45
N GLU A 255 16.77 34.49 -1.58
CA GLU A 255 17.83 35.29 -0.93
C GLU A 255 17.81 36.76 -1.39
N PHE A 256 17.71 36.98 -2.71
CA PHE A 256 17.61 38.32 -3.27
C PHE A 256 16.42 39.09 -2.72
N PHE A 257 15.22 38.49 -2.67
CA PHE A 257 14.03 39.18 -2.15
C PHE A 257 14.11 39.44 -0.66
N THR A 258 14.64 38.48 0.13
CA THR A 258 14.84 38.66 1.57
C THR A 258 15.79 39.83 1.85
N THR A 259 16.93 39.83 1.16
CA THR A 259 17.92 40.93 1.31
C THR A 259 17.37 42.26 0.80
N SER A 260 16.68 42.25 -0.36
CA SER A 260 16.07 43.46 -0.91
C SER A 260 15.01 44.07 0.02
N LEU A 261 14.22 43.24 0.70
CA LEU A 261 13.27 43.71 1.70
C LEU A 261 13.99 44.38 2.88
N SER A 262 15.07 43.79 3.37
CA SER A 262 15.88 44.40 4.44
C SER A 262 16.53 45.71 3.99
N VAL A 263 17.10 45.75 2.78
CA VAL A 263 17.69 46.98 2.22
C VAL A 263 16.65 48.08 2.02
N ALA A 264 15.46 47.74 1.50
CA ALA A 264 14.38 48.70 1.30
C ALA A 264 13.92 49.33 2.63
N VAL A 265 13.80 48.50 3.68
CA VAL A 265 13.42 49.00 5.01
C VAL A 265 14.51 49.92 5.61
N VAL A 266 15.78 49.56 5.46
CA VAL A 266 16.87 50.42 5.94
C VAL A 266 16.92 51.72 5.14
N ALA A 267 16.75 51.68 3.82
CA ALA A 267 16.79 52.88 2.96
C ALA A 267 15.61 53.83 3.24
N VAL A 268 14.37 53.30 3.25
CA VAL A 268 13.17 54.11 3.51
C VAL A 268 13.10 54.56 4.98
N GLY A 269 13.44 53.65 5.92
CA GLY A 269 13.51 53.98 7.35
C GLY A 269 14.58 55.03 7.64
N GLY A 270 15.75 54.93 7.00
CA GLY A 270 16.78 55.98 7.07
C GLY A 270 16.30 57.35 6.57
N LEU A 271 15.55 57.37 5.44
CA LEU A 271 14.93 58.60 4.93
C LEU A 271 13.93 59.17 5.94
N LEU A 272 13.10 58.34 6.58
CA LEU A 272 12.13 58.79 7.61
C LEU A 272 12.84 59.31 8.87
N ILE A 273 13.99 58.74 9.26
CA ILE A 273 14.84 59.24 10.35
C ILE A 273 15.40 60.61 9.99
N MET A 274 15.95 60.80 8.79
CA MET A 274 16.48 62.08 8.33
C MET A 274 15.39 63.17 8.29
N GLN A 275 14.13 62.79 8.08
CA GLN A 275 12.97 63.68 8.13
C GLN A 275 12.42 63.90 9.56
N GLY A 276 13.00 63.29 10.58
CA GLY A 276 12.54 63.36 11.96
C GLY A 276 11.22 62.65 12.26
N GLN A 277 10.78 61.74 11.36
CA GLN A 277 9.50 61.02 11.46
C GLN A 277 9.62 59.66 12.13
N MET A 278 10.84 59.18 12.34
CA MET A 278 11.15 57.85 12.92
C MET A 278 12.45 57.97 13.71
N ASP A 279 12.66 57.10 14.71
CA ASP A 279 13.94 56.96 15.40
C ASP A 279 14.70 55.69 15.03
N THR A 280 15.97 55.62 15.44
CA THR A 280 16.84 54.47 15.13
C THR A 280 16.36 53.16 15.80
N VAL A 281 15.73 53.25 16.99
CA VAL A 281 15.19 52.09 17.71
C VAL A 281 13.98 51.51 16.96
N ASP A 282 13.16 52.39 16.37
CA ASP A 282 12.03 51.99 15.53
C ASP A 282 12.54 51.24 14.28
N LEU A 283 13.58 51.76 13.61
CA LEU A 283 14.20 51.05 12.46
C LEU A 283 14.76 49.68 12.85
N LEU A 284 15.44 49.59 13.98
CA LEU A 284 15.93 48.32 14.50
C LEU A 284 14.76 47.34 14.76
N THR A 285 13.65 47.83 15.30
CA THR A 285 12.45 47.02 15.54
C THR A 285 11.88 46.47 14.23
N PHE A 286 11.84 47.29 13.16
CA PHE A 286 11.44 46.82 11.82
C PHE A 286 12.35 45.74 11.27
N THR A 287 13.67 45.88 11.43
CA THR A 287 14.63 44.85 10.98
C THR A 287 14.44 43.52 11.71
N LEU A 288 14.10 43.52 13.00
CA LEU A 288 13.75 42.34 13.76
C LEU A 288 12.49 41.66 13.22
N TYR A 289 11.44 42.42 12.87
CA TYR A 289 10.22 41.88 12.27
C TYR A 289 10.46 41.32 10.87
N ILE A 290 11.31 41.92 10.04
CA ILE A 290 11.63 41.38 8.71
C ILE A 290 12.21 39.98 8.81
N ALA A 291 13.11 39.74 9.77
CA ALA A 291 13.69 38.43 9.98
C ALA A 291 12.62 37.35 10.27
N SER A 292 11.50 37.75 10.92
CA SER A 292 10.41 36.83 11.24
C SER A 292 9.52 36.43 10.03
N PHE A 293 9.57 37.14 8.89
CA PHE A 293 8.78 36.85 7.70
C PHE A 293 9.36 35.72 6.84
N VAL A 294 10.66 35.46 6.91
CA VAL A 294 11.34 34.50 6.02
C VAL A 294 10.78 33.09 6.15
N THR A 295 10.60 32.63 7.37
CA THR A 295 10.08 31.29 7.64
C THR A 295 8.62 31.11 7.20
N PRO A 296 7.66 31.99 7.56
CA PRO A 296 6.28 31.92 7.06
C PRO A 296 6.18 31.93 5.53
N ILE A 297 6.93 32.80 4.85
CA ILE A 297 6.90 32.87 3.38
C ILE A 297 7.40 31.55 2.78
N ARG A 298 8.45 30.94 3.33
CA ARG A 298 8.95 29.66 2.90
C ARG A 298 7.93 28.53 3.15
N LYS A 299 7.26 28.53 4.31
CA LYS A 299 6.18 27.57 4.64
C LYS A 299 5.03 27.68 3.65
N LEU A 300 4.55 28.87 3.35
CA LEU A 300 3.50 29.10 2.35
C LEU A 300 3.93 28.65 0.95
N ALA A 301 5.17 28.90 0.55
CA ALA A 301 5.68 28.41 -0.73
C ALA A 301 5.72 26.87 -0.77
N ASN A 302 6.04 26.17 0.31
CA ASN A 302 6.07 24.72 0.41
C ASN A 302 4.66 24.10 0.45
N PHE A 303 3.70 24.80 1.05
CA PHE A 303 2.33 24.32 1.21
C PHE A 303 1.68 23.85 -0.10
N SER A 304 1.96 24.51 -1.23
CA SER A 304 1.38 24.10 -2.53
C SER A 304 1.79 22.70 -2.98
N GLU A 305 2.98 22.25 -2.60
CA GLU A 305 3.45 20.88 -2.90
C GLU A 305 2.85 19.89 -1.92
N LEU A 306 2.88 20.21 -0.65
CA LEU A 306 2.27 19.42 0.43
C LEU A 306 0.79 19.15 0.13
N TYR A 307 0.04 20.19 -0.22
CA TYR A 307 -1.37 20.10 -0.60
C TYR A 307 -1.57 19.18 -1.83
N ALA A 308 -0.78 19.39 -2.89
CA ALA A 308 -0.95 18.61 -4.12
C ALA A 308 -0.57 17.12 -3.96
N ASN A 309 0.44 16.81 -3.14
CA ASN A 309 0.83 15.43 -2.88
C ASN A 309 -0.19 14.74 -1.95
N GLY A 310 -0.53 15.41 -0.84
CA GLY A 310 -1.48 14.87 0.13
C GLY A 310 -2.87 14.65 -0.46
N THR A 311 -3.39 15.61 -1.26
CA THR A 311 -4.69 15.44 -1.94
C THR A 311 -4.65 14.31 -2.98
N ALA A 312 -3.58 14.20 -3.77
CA ALA A 312 -3.44 13.10 -4.72
C ALA A 312 -3.34 11.74 -4.04
N GLY A 313 -2.61 11.63 -2.91
CA GLY A 313 -2.58 10.43 -2.07
C GLY A 313 -3.96 10.09 -1.53
N PHE A 314 -4.68 11.09 -1.04
CA PHE A 314 -6.02 10.91 -0.49
C PHE A 314 -7.07 10.53 -1.56
N GLU A 315 -6.99 11.06 -2.77
CA GLU A 315 -7.83 10.65 -3.89
C GLU A 315 -7.63 9.16 -4.21
N ARG A 316 -6.37 8.68 -4.25
CA ARG A 316 -6.06 7.26 -4.46
C ARG A 316 -6.53 6.38 -3.30
N PHE A 317 -6.47 6.85 -2.07
CA PHE A 317 -7.07 6.17 -0.91
C PHE A 317 -8.58 6.05 -1.09
N LEU A 318 -9.27 7.13 -1.48
CA LEU A 318 -10.71 7.12 -1.71
C LEU A 318 -11.12 6.21 -2.89
N GLU A 319 -10.30 6.10 -3.92
CA GLU A 319 -10.52 5.20 -5.04
C GLU A 319 -10.69 3.76 -4.55
N ILE A 320 -9.77 3.28 -3.68
CA ILE A 320 -9.86 1.94 -3.10
C ILE A 320 -11.05 1.83 -2.14
N MET A 321 -11.22 2.76 -1.21
CA MET A 321 -12.31 2.73 -0.21
C MET A 321 -13.72 2.80 -0.82
N ARG A 322 -13.84 3.31 -2.06
CA ARG A 322 -15.08 3.39 -2.82
C ARG A 322 -15.33 2.18 -3.73
N THR A 323 -14.32 1.32 -3.90
CA THR A 323 -14.49 0.06 -4.63
C THR A 323 -15.39 -0.85 -3.80
N GLU A 324 -16.46 -1.33 -4.40
CA GLU A 324 -17.34 -2.28 -3.72
C GLU A 324 -16.75 -3.68 -3.77
N PRO A 325 -16.83 -4.44 -2.67
CA PRO A 325 -16.58 -5.87 -2.73
C PRO A 325 -17.55 -6.52 -3.74
N GLU A 326 -16.98 -7.17 -4.73
CA GLU A 326 -17.71 -7.82 -5.82
C GLU A 326 -18.59 -8.96 -5.29
N LEU A 327 -18.05 -9.67 -4.28
CA LEU A 327 -18.69 -10.82 -3.66
C LEU A 327 -19.13 -10.43 -2.25
N ARG A 328 -20.43 -10.42 -2.04
CA ARG A 328 -21.02 -10.22 -0.70
C ARG A 328 -21.88 -11.41 -0.34
N ASP A 329 -21.92 -11.71 0.95
CA ASP A 329 -22.90 -12.66 1.45
C ASP A 329 -24.31 -12.05 1.31
N ALA A 330 -25.26 -12.85 0.88
CA ALA A 330 -26.65 -12.43 0.86
C ALA A 330 -27.12 -12.14 2.30
N PRO A 331 -28.07 -11.19 2.51
CA PRO A 331 -28.55 -10.87 3.85
C PRO A 331 -29.14 -12.07 4.61
N ASP A 332 -29.63 -13.07 3.87
CA ASP A 332 -30.21 -14.32 4.35
C ASP A 332 -29.27 -15.53 4.15
N ALA A 333 -27.98 -15.28 3.87
CA ALA A 333 -27.00 -16.35 3.69
C ALA A 333 -26.87 -17.22 4.96
N VAL A 334 -26.96 -18.52 4.76
CA VAL A 334 -26.88 -19.50 5.84
C VAL A 334 -25.47 -20.06 5.99
N ASP A 335 -25.14 -20.57 7.18
CA ASP A 335 -23.89 -21.34 7.37
C ASP A 335 -24.06 -22.73 6.74
N LEU A 336 -23.13 -23.12 5.89
CA LEU A 336 -23.12 -24.43 5.20
C LEU A 336 -22.92 -25.61 6.18
N GLY A 337 -22.37 -25.35 7.38
CA GLY A 337 -22.01 -26.37 8.35
C GLY A 337 -20.94 -27.31 7.82
N ARG A 338 -21.11 -28.62 8.08
CA ARG A 338 -20.25 -29.67 7.55
C ARG A 338 -21.00 -30.46 6.46
N PRO A 339 -20.84 -30.10 5.18
CA PRO A 339 -21.55 -30.75 4.09
C PRO A 339 -21.04 -32.17 3.86
N ARG A 340 -21.85 -33.02 3.20
CA ARG A 340 -21.43 -34.32 2.68
C ARG A 340 -20.50 -34.16 1.49
N GLY A 341 -20.67 -33.05 0.76
CA GLY A 341 -19.76 -32.63 -0.31
C GLY A 341 -20.22 -33.04 -1.71
N GLU A 342 -21.51 -33.22 -1.95
CA GLU A 342 -22.04 -33.34 -3.32
C GLU A 342 -21.92 -31.99 -4.02
N ILE A 343 -21.35 -31.95 -5.24
CA ILE A 343 -21.18 -30.73 -6.01
C ILE A 343 -22.01 -30.78 -7.27
N GLY A 344 -22.90 -29.81 -7.45
CA GLY A 344 -23.68 -29.62 -8.69
C GLY A 344 -23.19 -28.35 -9.42
N VAL A 345 -22.85 -28.51 -10.68
CA VAL A 345 -22.59 -27.41 -11.63
C VAL A 345 -23.71 -27.48 -12.65
N ASN A 346 -24.56 -26.46 -12.76
CA ASN A 346 -25.77 -26.49 -13.57
C ASN A 346 -25.75 -25.33 -14.58
N ASP A 347 -25.56 -25.66 -15.85
CA ASP A 347 -25.56 -24.75 -17.00
C ASP A 347 -24.71 -23.49 -16.80
N VAL A 348 -23.52 -23.70 -16.21
CA VAL A 348 -22.61 -22.62 -15.83
C VAL A 348 -21.90 -22.05 -17.04
N SER A 349 -22.07 -20.76 -17.26
CA SER A 349 -21.22 -19.97 -18.15
C SER A 349 -20.48 -18.89 -17.35
N PHE A 350 -19.25 -18.59 -17.76
CA PHE A 350 -18.41 -17.62 -17.09
C PHE A 350 -17.46 -16.92 -18.04
N SER A 351 -17.30 -15.61 -17.84
CA SER A 351 -16.25 -14.79 -18.46
C SER A 351 -15.53 -13.99 -17.37
N TYR A 352 -14.20 -13.89 -17.48
CA TYR A 352 -13.47 -12.81 -16.80
C TYR A 352 -13.87 -11.47 -17.45
N GLU A 353 -13.25 -10.37 -17.10
CA GLU A 353 -13.54 -9.09 -17.76
C GLU A 353 -13.50 -9.18 -19.30
N GLY A 354 -14.51 -8.61 -19.92
CA GLY A 354 -14.65 -8.55 -21.38
C GLY A 354 -15.50 -9.66 -21.97
N ASP A 355 -15.76 -9.58 -23.28
CA ASP A 355 -16.69 -10.47 -24.00
C ASP A 355 -16.18 -11.89 -24.28
N LEU A 356 -15.01 -12.27 -23.78
CA LEU A 356 -14.44 -13.62 -23.99
C LEU A 356 -14.93 -14.58 -22.89
N ALA A 357 -16.00 -15.29 -23.18
CA ALA A 357 -16.47 -16.35 -22.32
C ALA A 357 -15.46 -17.52 -22.27
N VAL A 358 -15.13 -17.94 -21.03
CA VAL A 358 -14.17 -19.02 -20.76
C VAL A 358 -14.88 -20.36 -20.53
N LEU A 359 -16.11 -20.33 -19.97
CA LEU A 359 -16.94 -21.51 -19.81
C LEU A 359 -18.31 -21.24 -20.47
N HIS A 360 -18.85 -22.28 -21.12
CA HIS A 360 -20.09 -22.23 -21.88
C HIS A 360 -20.98 -23.42 -21.52
N ASP A 361 -22.09 -23.16 -20.81
CA ASP A 361 -23.15 -24.11 -20.48
C ASP A 361 -22.60 -25.45 -19.88
N VAL A 362 -21.67 -25.32 -18.93
CA VAL A 362 -21.05 -26.47 -18.29
C VAL A 362 -22.00 -27.04 -17.24
N SER A 363 -22.37 -28.33 -17.40
CA SER A 363 -23.19 -29.07 -16.44
C SER A 363 -22.47 -30.34 -15.98
N LEU A 364 -22.25 -30.48 -14.66
CA LEU A 364 -21.51 -31.56 -14.03
C LEU A 364 -22.07 -31.87 -12.64
N GLN A 365 -22.33 -33.13 -12.36
CA GLN A 365 -22.70 -33.61 -11.02
C GLN A 365 -21.60 -34.50 -10.47
N ILE A 366 -21.12 -34.16 -9.25
CA ILE A 366 -20.08 -34.92 -8.56
C ILE A 366 -20.66 -35.44 -7.25
N PRO A 367 -20.92 -36.75 -7.14
CA PRO A 367 -21.42 -37.35 -5.91
C PRO A 367 -20.46 -37.17 -4.72
N ALA A 368 -21.01 -37.11 -3.51
CA ALA A 368 -20.22 -37.04 -2.30
C ALA A 368 -19.22 -38.19 -2.18
N GLY A 369 -17.97 -37.88 -1.84
CA GLY A 369 -16.90 -38.84 -1.67
C GLY A 369 -16.29 -39.40 -2.98
N GLN A 370 -16.70 -38.90 -4.14
CA GLN A 370 -16.15 -39.34 -5.43
C GLN A 370 -14.93 -38.46 -5.82
N THR A 371 -13.95 -39.11 -6.45
CA THR A 371 -12.82 -38.42 -7.09
C THR A 371 -13.08 -38.25 -8.59
N VAL A 372 -13.06 -37.01 -9.08
CA VAL A 372 -13.24 -36.65 -10.50
C VAL A 372 -11.96 -35.97 -11.01
N ALA A 373 -11.41 -36.50 -12.10
CA ALA A 373 -10.30 -35.89 -12.80
C ALA A 373 -10.79 -34.94 -13.91
N ILE A 374 -10.33 -33.70 -13.90
CA ILE A 374 -10.59 -32.72 -14.96
C ILE A 374 -9.35 -32.65 -15.84
N VAL A 375 -9.51 -32.94 -17.13
CA VAL A 375 -8.43 -32.97 -18.13
C VAL A 375 -8.79 -32.12 -19.35
N GLY A 376 -7.82 -31.79 -20.19
CA GLY A 376 -8.06 -31.05 -21.43
C GLY A 376 -6.89 -30.12 -21.79
N PRO A 377 -6.93 -29.48 -22.95
CA PRO A 377 -5.87 -28.55 -23.39
C PRO A 377 -5.72 -27.35 -22.46
N SER A 378 -4.52 -26.74 -22.49
CA SER A 378 -4.29 -25.48 -21.77
C SER A 378 -5.24 -24.40 -22.27
N GLY A 379 -5.76 -23.56 -21.36
CA GLY A 379 -6.74 -22.53 -21.69
C GLY A 379 -8.18 -23.05 -21.85
N GLY A 380 -8.45 -24.36 -21.70
CA GLY A 380 -9.78 -24.94 -21.87
C GLY A 380 -10.81 -24.61 -20.78
N GLY A 381 -10.44 -23.91 -19.71
CA GLY A 381 -11.37 -23.50 -18.62
C GLY A 381 -11.31 -24.35 -17.34
N LYS A 382 -10.38 -25.32 -17.25
CA LYS A 382 -10.25 -26.24 -16.10
C LYS A 382 -10.05 -25.52 -14.75
N SER A 383 -9.03 -24.67 -14.68
CA SER A 383 -8.72 -23.91 -13.46
C SER A 383 -9.82 -22.90 -13.12
N THR A 384 -10.46 -22.32 -14.14
CA THR A 384 -11.60 -21.44 -13.96
C THR A 384 -12.78 -22.15 -13.28
N LEU A 385 -13.14 -23.37 -13.73
CA LEU A 385 -14.20 -24.14 -13.07
C LEU A 385 -13.87 -24.40 -11.59
N CYS A 386 -12.61 -24.76 -11.29
CA CYS A 386 -12.16 -25.02 -9.92
C CYS A 386 -12.15 -23.75 -9.04
N GLN A 387 -12.02 -22.56 -9.61
CA GLN A 387 -12.09 -21.28 -8.89
C GLN A 387 -13.53 -20.81 -8.62
N LEU A 388 -14.50 -21.25 -9.44
CA LEU A 388 -15.91 -20.91 -9.24
C LEU A 388 -16.55 -21.71 -8.10
N ILE A 389 -16.11 -22.93 -7.83
CA ILE A 389 -16.69 -23.78 -6.76
C ILE A 389 -16.52 -23.15 -5.37
N PRO A 390 -15.34 -22.62 -4.95
CA PRO A 390 -15.16 -21.89 -3.70
C PRO A 390 -15.70 -20.45 -3.74
N ARG A 391 -16.41 -20.08 -4.83
CA ARG A 391 -16.93 -18.76 -5.07
C ARG A 391 -15.83 -17.68 -4.93
N PHE A 392 -14.74 -17.85 -5.70
CA PHE A 392 -13.73 -16.79 -5.86
C PHE A 392 -14.21 -15.75 -6.88
N TYR A 393 -15.09 -16.16 -7.78
CA TYR A 393 -15.87 -15.35 -8.72
C TYR A 393 -17.30 -15.86 -8.76
N ASP A 394 -18.27 -15.01 -9.06
CA ASP A 394 -19.64 -15.43 -9.32
C ASP A 394 -19.81 -15.84 -10.80
N VAL A 395 -20.64 -16.84 -11.06
CA VAL A 395 -20.93 -17.29 -12.42
C VAL A 395 -21.71 -16.24 -13.19
N SER A 396 -21.48 -16.13 -14.52
CA SER A 396 -22.23 -15.22 -15.39
C SER A 396 -23.67 -15.70 -15.63
N SER A 397 -23.86 -17.03 -15.74
CA SER A 397 -25.18 -17.69 -15.81
C SER A 397 -25.10 -19.09 -15.22
N GLY A 398 -26.25 -19.68 -14.90
CA GLY A 398 -26.34 -20.94 -14.21
C GLY A 398 -26.10 -20.84 -12.70
N ASN A 399 -25.81 -21.96 -12.05
CA ASN A 399 -25.51 -21.98 -10.63
C ASN A 399 -24.59 -23.15 -10.24
N ILE A 400 -23.90 -22.99 -9.12
CA ILE A 400 -23.11 -24.04 -8.48
C ILE A 400 -23.74 -24.34 -7.12
N THR A 401 -23.90 -25.63 -6.81
CA THR A 401 -24.52 -26.07 -5.57
C THR A 401 -23.59 -27.01 -4.80
N ILE A 402 -23.68 -26.97 -3.46
CA ILE A 402 -23.09 -27.95 -2.57
C ILE A 402 -24.19 -28.55 -1.70
N ASP A 403 -24.35 -29.88 -1.78
CA ASP A 403 -25.47 -30.63 -1.16
C ASP A 403 -26.84 -30.03 -1.51
N GLY A 404 -27.00 -29.52 -2.76
CA GLY A 404 -28.22 -28.89 -3.26
C GLY A 404 -28.40 -27.42 -2.91
N LEU A 405 -27.55 -26.82 -2.06
CA LEU A 405 -27.58 -25.40 -1.71
C LEU A 405 -26.72 -24.58 -2.69
N ASP A 406 -27.28 -23.54 -3.28
CA ASP A 406 -26.53 -22.62 -4.13
C ASP A 406 -25.42 -21.93 -3.32
N VAL A 407 -24.19 -21.91 -3.86
CA VAL A 407 -23.03 -21.27 -3.20
C VAL A 407 -23.23 -19.77 -2.93
N ARG A 408 -24.19 -19.12 -3.61
CA ARG A 408 -24.55 -17.72 -3.38
C ARG A 408 -25.47 -17.52 -2.17
N SER A 409 -26.16 -18.59 -1.75
CA SER A 409 -27.07 -18.57 -0.59
C SER A 409 -26.39 -18.95 0.72
N VAL A 410 -25.12 -19.30 0.69
CA VAL A 410 -24.33 -19.62 1.89
C VAL A 410 -23.26 -18.56 2.15
N THR A 411 -22.82 -18.46 3.42
CA THR A 411 -21.74 -17.52 3.76
C THR A 411 -20.41 -17.98 3.14
N GLN A 412 -19.67 -17.04 2.55
CA GLN A 412 -18.36 -17.34 1.94
C GLN A 412 -17.40 -18.03 2.93
N GLN A 413 -17.48 -17.64 4.21
CA GLN A 413 -16.65 -18.21 5.25
C GLN A 413 -16.94 -19.71 5.46
N SER A 414 -18.20 -20.10 5.58
CA SER A 414 -18.60 -21.51 5.75
C SER A 414 -18.30 -22.35 4.52
N LEU A 415 -18.57 -21.79 3.33
CA LEU A 415 -18.23 -22.41 2.05
C LEU A 415 -16.72 -22.71 1.96
N ARG A 416 -15.89 -21.69 2.15
CA ARG A 416 -14.42 -21.81 2.03
C ARG A 416 -13.80 -22.64 3.15
N ARG A 417 -14.41 -22.72 4.33
CA ARG A 417 -14.01 -23.67 5.38
C ARG A 417 -14.20 -25.11 4.93
N SER A 418 -15.25 -25.39 4.18
CA SER A 418 -15.60 -26.75 3.72
C SER A 418 -14.79 -27.20 2.49
N ILE A 419 -13.99 -26.33 1.89
CA ILE A 419 -13.21 -26.64 0.67
C ILE A 419 -11.71 -26.47 0.97
N GLY A 420 -10.91 -27.49 0.68
CA GLY A 420 -9.45 -27.45 0.69
C GLY A 420 -8.91 -27.32 -0.73
N ILE A 421 -7.97 -26.41 -0.94
CA ILE A 421 -7.38 -26.17 -2.26
C ILE A 421 -5.88 -26.32 -2.17
N VAL A 422 -5.30 -27.20 -2.98
CA VAL A 422 -3.86 -27.28 -3.22
C VAL A 422 -3.61 -26.72 -4.61
N GLN A 423 -2.96 -25.56 -4.68
CA GLN A 423 -2.65 -24.86 -5.93
C GLN A 423 -1.36 -25.38 -6.56
N GLN A 424 -1.25 -25.23 -7.87
CA GLN A 424 -0.04 -25.54 -8.64
C GLN A 424 1.20 -24.80 -8.10
N GLU A 425 1.08 -23.49 -7.90
CA GLU A 425 2.11 -22.67 -7.26
C GLU A 425 1.78 -22.50 -5.79
N VAL A 426 2.51 -23.22 -4.94
CA VAL A 426 2.32 -23.17 -3.49
C VAL A 426 2.86 -21.85 -2.94
N PHE A 427 1.98 -21.09 -2.27
CA PHE A 427 2.38 -19.91 -1.52
C PHE A 427 2.63 -20.27 -0.04
N LEU A 428 3.83 -19.93 0.45
CA LEU A 428 4.18 -19.97 1.86
C LEU A 428 4.42 -18.54 2.38
N PHE A 429 3.89 -18.27 3.55
CA PHE A 429 4.16 -17.00 4.25
C PHE A 429 5.61 -16.99 4.74
N ALA A 430 6.21 -15.82 4.79
CA ALA A 430 7.56 -15.59 5.32
C ALA A 430 7.57 -15.74 6.85
N ASP A 431 7.44 -16.99 7.31
CA ASP A 431 7.34 -17.38 8.71
C ASP A 431 7.97 -18.76 8.93
N SER A 432 7.81 -19.37 10.09
CA SER A 432 8.25 -20.75 10.37
C SER A 432 7.41 -21.79 9.64
N ILE A 433 7.92 -23.02 9.52
CA ILE A 433 7.15 -24.16 9.00
C ILE A 433 5.92 -24.40 9.90
N LEU A 434 6.09 -24.28 11.21
CA LEU A 434 5.00 -24.40 12.20
C LEU A 434 3.82 -23.50 11.86
N GLU A 435 4.05 -22.20 11.73
CA GLU A 435 3.00 -21.20 11.45
C GLU A 435 2.41 -21.39 10.06
N ASN A 436 3.21 -21.82 9.10
CA ASN A 436 2.73 -22.17 7.78
C ASN A 436 1.76 -23.35 7.79
N ILE A 437 1.99 -24.41 8.60
CA ILE A 437 1.04 -25.53 8.75
C ILE A 437 -0.16 -25.11 9.58
N ARG A 438 0.05 -24.39 10.71
CA ARG A 438 -1.00 -23.89 11.62
C ARG A 438 -2.01 -22.99 10.91
N TYR A 439 -1.62 -22.35 9.80
CA TYR A 439 -2.53 -21.54 8.99
C TYR A 439 -3.80 -22.30 8.55
N GLY A 440 -3.74 -23.62 8.43
CA GLY A 440 -4.90 -24.48 8.14
C GLY A 440 -5.96 -24.51 9.27
N LYS A 441 -5.52 -24.37 10.53
CA LYS A 441 -6.35 -24.33 11.75
C LYS A 441 -5.57 -23.54 12.81
N PRO A 442 -5.84 -22.23 12.98
CA PRO A 442 -5.07 -21.35 13.88
C PRO A 442 -4.98 -21.79 15.34
N ASP A 443 -5.99 -22.48 15.83
CA ASP A 443 -6.12 -22.97 17.21
C ASP A 443 -5.57 -24.42 17.40
N ALA A 444 -4.84 -24.94 16.40
CA ALA A 444 -4.32 -26.30 16.45
C ALA A 444 -3.21 -26.43 17.48
N GLU A 445 -3.28 -27.51 18.26
CA GLU A 445 -2.22 -27.92 19.17
C GLU A 445 -1.05 -28.55 18.42
N MET A 446 0.14 -28.58 19.06
CA MET A 446 1.35 -29.09 18.41
C MET A 446 1.20 -30.55 17.92
N ASP A 447 0.51 -31.39 18.67
CA ASP A 447 0.29 -32.81 18.32
C ASP A 447 -0.53 -32.94 17.02
N GLU A 448 -1.54 -32.07 16.80
CA GLU A 448 -2.33 -32.04 15.57
C GLU A 448 -1.45 -31.63 14.37
N ILE A 449 -0.54 -30.68 14.56
CA ILE A 449 0.38 -30.19 13.54
C ILE A 449 1.39 -31.27 13.16
N VAL A 450 1.95 -31.96 14.16
CA VAL A 450 2.88 -33.08 13.95
C VAL A 450 2.19 -34.22 13.18
N GLU A 451 0.95 -34.56 13.54
CA GLU A 451 0.19 -35.59 12.84
C GLU A 451 -0.12 -35.18 11.39
N ALA A 452 -0.50 -33.93 11.15
CA ALA A 452 -0.69 -33.40 9.81
C ALA A 452 0.61 -33.47 8.98
N ALA A 453 1.75 -33.12 9.58
CA ALA A 453 3.06 -33.21 8.92
C ALA A 453 3.46 -34.65 8.58
N LYS A 454 3.17 -35.62 9.46
CA LYS A 454 3.40 -37.06 9.19
C LYS A 454 2.56 -37.56 8.02
N ARG A 455 1.26 -37.24 8.03
CA ARG A 455 0.34 -37.62 6.94
C ARG A 455 0.69 -36.98 5.61
N ALA A 456 1.31 -35.80 5.63
CA ALA A 456 1.80 -35.11 4.44
C ALA A 456 3.22 -35.54 4.03
N GLU A 457 3.80 -36.58 4.65
CA GLU A 457 5.14 -37.13 4.34
C GLU A 457 6.26 -36.07 4.43
N ILE A 458 6.11 -35.04 5.32
CA ILE A 458 7.09 -33.95 5.47
C ILE A 458 7.77 -33.98 6.85
N TYR A 459 7.27 -34.73 7.83
CA TYR A 459 7.76 -34.71 9.21
C TYR A 459 9.25 -34.99 9.32
N ASP A 460 9.75 -36.05 8.65
CA ASP A 460 11.16 -36.43 8.71
C ASP A 460 12.07 -35.39 8.09
N ASP A 461 11.63 -34.75 6.99
CA ASP A 461 12.36 -33.63 6.39
C ASP A 461 12.44 -32.44 7.36
N ILE A 462 11.34 -32.12 8.08
CA ILE A 462 11.31 -31.04 9.07
C ILE A 462 12.27 -31.35 10.22
N MET A 463 12.23 -32.57 10.76
CA MET A 463 13.09 -32.99 11.88
C MET A 463 14.56 -33.11 11.50
N ALA A 464 14.88 -33.21 10.22
CA ALA A 464 16.25 -33.16 9.71
C ALA A 464 16.80 -31.74 9.57
N MET A 465 15.95 -30.71 9.67
CA MET A 465 16.37 -29.30 9.63
C MET A 465 16.90 -28.87 11.03
N PRO A 466 17.87 -27.95 11.08
CA PRO A 466 18.47 -27.51 12.35
C PRO A 466 17.46 -27.01 13.40
N ASP A 467 16.44 -26.26 12.96
CA ASP A 467 15.44 -25.64 13.83
C ASP A 467 14.09 -26.39 13.79
N GLY A 468 14.01 -27.58 13.14
CA GLY A 468 12.81 -28.37 13.06
C GLY A 468 11.60 -27.58 12.56
N PHE A 469 10.49 -27.61 13.31
CA PHE A 469 9.28 -26.87 12.98
C PHE A 469 9.44 -25.32 13.03
N ASP A 470 10.41 -24.81 13.78
CA ASP A 470 10.70 -23.38 13.87
C ASP A 470 11.55 -22.87 12.70
N THR A 471 11.93 -23.75 11.77
CA THR A 471 12.71 -23.37 10.58
C THR A 471 11.96 -22.31 9.77
N TYR A 472 12.62 -21.15 9.56
CA TYR A 472 12.11 -20.06 8.72
C TYR A 472 12.16 -20.42 7.24
N VAL A 473 11.04 -20.25 6.52
CA VAL A 473 10.92 -20.70 5.12
C VAL A 473 11.36 -19.68 4.07
N GLY A 474 11.63 -18.44 4.47
CA GLY A 474 11.93 -17.33 3.56
C GLY A 474 10.71 -16.78 2.83
N GLU A 475 10.89 -15.69 2.08
CA GLU A 475 9.81 -15.12 1.26
C GLU A 475 9.32 -16.15 0.23
N ARG A 476 8.01 -16.42 0.21
CA ARG A 476 7.37 -17.43 -0.66
C ARG A 476 8.04 -18.81 -0.56
N GLY A 477 8.65 -19.11 0.58
CA GLY A 477 9.32 -20.40 0.80
C GLY A 477 10.60 -20.61 -0.01
N THR A 478 11.35 -19.55 -0.35
CA THR A 478 12.55 -19.62 -1.20
C THR A 478 13.66 -20.51 -0.64
N LEU A 479 13.64 -20.79 0.65
CA LEU A 479 14.63 -21.66 1.31
C LEU A 479 14.28 -23.15 1.27
N LEU A 480 13.11 -23.51 0.72
CA LEU A 480 12.62 -24.89 0.63
C LEU A 480 12.61 -25.39 -0.81
N SER A 481 12.77 -26.70 -0.99
CA SER A 481 12.56 -27.34 -2.29
C SER A 481 11.08 -27.30 -2.71
N GLY A 482 10.79 -27.44 -4.01
CA GLY A 482 9.42 -27.47 -4.53
C GLY A 482 8.57 -28.55 -3.87
N GLY A 483 9.13 -29.75 -3.68
CA GLY A 483 8.44 -30.87 -3.02
C GLY A 483 8.16 -30.62 -1.53
N GLN A 484 9.07 -29.96 -0.81
CA GLN A 484 8.85 -29.57 0.58
C GLN A 484 7.72 -28.55 0.70
N LYS A 485 7.70 -27.51 -0.17
CA LYS A 485 6.61 -26.52 -0.21
C LYS A 485 5.25 -27.21 -0.43
N GLN A 486 5.19 -28.11 -1.39
CA GLN A 486 3.95 -28.79 -1.73
C GLN A 486 3.45 -29.68 -0.59
N ARG A 487 4.34 -30.42 0.08
CA ARG A 487 3.97 -31.24 1.25
C ARG A 487 3.56 -30.39 2.46
N ILE A 488 4.15 -29.21 2.67
CA ILE A 488 3.66 -28.25 3.70
C ILE A 488 2.25 -27.76 3.36
N ALA A 489 1.96 -27.44 2.08
CA ALA A 489 0.60 -27.09 1.67
C ALA A 489 -0.39 -28.25 1.89
N ILE A 490 0.02 -29.48 1.63
CA ILE A 490 -0.80 -30.67 1.91
C ILE A 490 -1.04 -30.80 3.43
N ALA A 491 -0.01 -30.58 4.27
CA ALA A 491 -0.15 -30.61 5.74
C ALA A 491 -1.19 -29.56 6.23
N ARG A 492 -1.21 -28.36 5.64
CA ARG A 492 -2.27 -27.36 5.91
C ARG A 492 -3.67 -27.91 5.68
N ILE A 493 -3.86 -28.67 4.60
CA ILE A 493 -5.17 -29.20 4.25
C ILE A 493 -5.52 -30.40 5.14
N PHE A 494 -4.57 -31.25 5.53
CA PHE A 494 -4.81 -32.27 6.54
C PHE A 494 -5.29 -31.68 7.86
N LEU A 495 -4.65 -30.61 8.30
CA LEU A 495 -5.00 -29.91 9.54
C LEU A 495 -6.39 -29.25 9.45
N LYS A 496 -6.71 -28.62 8.30
CA LYS A 496 -8.04 -28.03 8.02
C LYS A 496 -9.15 -29.08 7.94
N ASN A 497 -8.87 -30.28 7.44
CA ASN A 497 -9.76 -31.43 7.31
C ASN A 497 -11.12 -31.15 6.60
N PRO A 498 -11.14 -30.58 5.41
CA PRO A 498 -12.35 -30.23 4.69
C PRO A 498 -12.99 -31.46 4.01
N PRO A 499 -14.34 -31.50 3.81
CA PRO A 499 -15.02 -32.58 3.08
C PRO A 499 -14.85 -32.51 1.56
N ILE A 500 -14.49 -31.36 1.00
CA ILE A 500 -14.29 -31.15 -0.43
C ILE A 500 -12.84 -30.75 -0.69
N LEU A 501 -12.23 -31.32 -1.72
CA LEU A 501 -10.86 -31.03 -2.15
C LEU A 501 -10.82 -30.59 -3.61
N ILE A 502 -9.99 -29.59 -3.89
CA ILE A 502 -9.60 -29.18 -5.23
C ILE A 502 -8.08 -29.26 -5.31
N LEU A 503 -7.57 -30.16 -6.14
CA LEU A 503 -6.15 -30.39 -6.30
C LEU A 503 -5.73 -29.96 -7.70
N ASP A 504 -4.87 -28.95 -7.79
CA ASP A 504 -4.26 -28.53 -9.06
C ASP A 504 -2.86 -29.15 -9.13
N GLU A 505 -2.74 -30.25 -9.88
CA GLU A 505 -1.56 -31.10 -9.92
C GLU A 505 -0.50 -30.51 -10.85
N ALA A 506 0.56 -29.95 -10.28
CA ALA A 506 1.79 -29.64 -11.01
C ALA A 506 3.01 -30.17 -10.25
N THR A 507 3.39 -31.36 -10.57
CA THR A 507 4.61 -32.01 -10.08
C THR A 507 5.72 -32.02 -11.14
N SER A 508 5.64 -31.18 -12.16
CA SER A 508 6.69 -31.01 -13.17
C SER A 508 7.97 -30.50 -12.52
N ALA A 509 9.07 -31.27 -12.61
CA ALA A 509 10.42 -30.99 -12.10
C ALA A 509 10.75 -31.49 -10.68
N LEU A 510 10.05 -32.50 -10.17
CA LEU A 510 10.42 -33.17 -8.93
C LEU A 510 11.14 -34.50 -9.23
N ASP A 511 12.01 -34.92 -8.33
CA ASP A 511 12.61 -36.25 -8.39
C ASP A 511 11.55 -37.36 -8.09
N THR A 512 11.77 -38.57 -8.60
CA THR A 512 10.80 -39.66 -8.52
C THR A 512 10.42 -40.07 -7.09
N LEU A 513 11.35 -39.92 -6.12
CA LEU A 513 11.08 -40.27 -4.72
C LEU A 513 10.17 -39.24 -4.06
N THR A 514 10.47 -37.95 -4.24
CA THR A 514 9.65 -36.85 -3.76
C THR A 514 8.26 -36.86 -4.39
N GLU A 515 8.18 -37.18 -5.68
CA GLU A 515 6.91 -37.36 -6.38
C GLU A 515 6.06 -38.46 -5.78
N SER A 516 6.65 -39.64 -5.49
CA SER A 516 5.94 -40.77 -4.87
C SER A 516 5.38 -40.41 -3.49
N LYS A 517 6.14 -39.65 -2.67
CA LYS A 517 5.67 -39.15 -1.37
C LYS A 517 4.48 -38.20 -1.52
N ILE A 518 4.53 -37.27 -2.47
CA ILE A 518 3.45 -36.33 -2.72
C ILE A 518 2.19 -37.05 -3.20
N GLN A 519 2.35 -38.04 -4.12
CA GLN A 519 1.24 -38.82 -4.61
C GLN A 519 0.58 -39.60 -3.47
N HIS A 520 1.38 -40.27 -2.62
CA HIS A 520 0.87 -40.99 -1.45
C HIS A 520 0.11 -40.05 -0.49
N ALA A 521 0.64 -38.84 -0.25
CA ALA A 521 -0.03 -37.84 0.56
C ALA A 521 -1.35 -37.34 -0.08
N PHE A 522 -1.43 -37.20 -1.42
CA PHE A 522 -2.67 -36.88 -2.12
C PHE A 522 -3.69 -38.01 -2.05
N ASP A 523 -3.28 -39.24 -2.26
CA ASP A 523 -4.15 -40.41 -2.18
C ASP A 523 -4.74 -40.56 -0.76
N GLU A 524 -3.91 -40.34 0.27
CA GLU A 524 -4.36 -40.36 1.67
C GLU A 524 -5.31 -39.17 1.95
N LEU A 525 -5.01 -37.99 1.40
CA LEU A 525 -5.84 -36.81 1.56
C LEU A 525 -7.22 -36.97 0.90
N ALA A 526 -7.30 -37.63 -0.26
CA ALA A 526 -8.53 -37.84 -1.02
C ALA A 526 -9.50 -38.85 -0.40
N LYS A 527 -9.02 -39.74 0.50
CA LYS A 527 -9.87 -40.75 1.14
C LYS A 527 -11.08 -40.16 1.84
N ASN A 528 -12.26 -40.68 1.52
CA ASN A 528 -13.55 -40.26 2.10
C ASN A 528 -13.91 -38.80 1.89
N ARG A 529 -13.40 -38.15 0.83
CA ARG A 529 -13.70 -36.77 0.47
C ARG A 529 -14.09 -36.64 -1.00
N THR A 530 -14.92 -35.67 -1.29
CA THR A 530 -15.21 -35.30 -2.69
C THR A 530 -14.01 -34.55 -3.25
N THR A 531 -13.39 -35.08 -4.28
CA THR A 531 -12.12 -34.57 -4.79
C THR A 531 -12.20 -34.22 -6.27
N LEU A 532 -11.89 -32.98 -6.62
CA LEU A 532 -11.65 -32.56 -8.00
C LEU A 532 -10.14 -32.45 -8.21
N ILE A 533 -9.62 -33.11 -9.24
CA ILE A 533 -8.20 -33.08 -9.57
C ILE A 533 -8.03 -32.52 -10.97
N ILE A 534 -7.34 -31.36 -11.11
CA ILE A 534 -6.85 -30.94 -12.43
C ILE A 534 -5.61 -31.78 -12.72
N ALA A 535 -5.81 -32.86 -13.48
CA ALA A 535 -4.76 -33.87 -13.65
C ALA A 535 -3.97 -33.62 -14.94
N HIS A 536 -2.66 -33.60 -14.78
CA HIS A 536 -1.68 -33.55 -15.87
C HIS A 536 -0.91 -34.90 -16.04
N ARG A 537 -1.17 -35.87 -15.15
CA ARG A 537 -0.49 -37.19 -15.14
C ARG A 537 -1.46 -38.34 -15.34
N LEU A 538 -1.03 -39.30 -16.18
CA LEU A 538 -1.85 -40.44 -16.50
C LEU A 538 -2.13 -41.35 -15.29
N SER A 539 -1.19 -41.45 -14.33
CA SER A 539 -1.36 -42.18 -13.08
C SER A 539 -2.53 -41.69 -12.26
N THR A 540 -2.60 -40.38 -12.01
CA THR A 540 -3.67 -39.72 -11.26
C THR A 540 -5.00 -39.80 -12.00
N ILE A 541 -4.98 -39.63 -13.34
CA ILE A 541 -6.17 -39.72 -14.18
C ILE A 541 -6.79 -41.11 -14.11
N ARG A 542 -5.95 -42.18 -14.15
CA ARG A 542 -6.42 -43.59 -14.09
C ARG A 542 -7.05 -43.96 -12.75
N ALA A 543 -6.59 -43.36 -11.66
CA ALA A 543 -7.10 -43.63 -10.32
C ALA A 543 -8.44 -42.92 -10.03
N ALA A 544 -8.83 -41.93 -10.84
CA ALA A 544 -10.10 -41.23 -10.68
C ALA A 544 -11.31 -42.13 -11.03
N GLY A 545 -12.39 -41.98 -10.25
CA GLY A 545 -13.63 -42.70 -10.50
C GLY A 545 -14.32 -42.25 -11.79
N GLU A 546 -14.13 -41.00 -12.17
CA GLU A 546 -14.66 -40.41 -13.39
C GLU A 546 -13.68 -39.37 -13.96
N ILE A 547 -13.65 -39.24 -15.26
CA ILE A 547 -12.84 -38.27 -16.00
C ILE A 547 -13.77 -37.36 -16.80
N VAL A 548 -13.53 -36.06 -16.71
CA VAL A 548 -14.24 -34.99 -17.45
C VAL A 548 -13.22 -34.28 -18.32
N VAL A 549 -13.44 -34.30 -19.61
CA VAL A 549 -12.60 -33.58 -20.59
C VAL A 549 -13.22 -32.22 -20.89
N ILE A 550 -12.52 -31.14 -20.56
CA ILE A 550 -12.95 -29.77 -20.86
C ILE A 550 -12.11 -29.24 -22.03
N ALA A 551 -12.77 -28.85 -23.10
CA ALA A 551 -12.17 -28.22 -24.25
C ALA A 551 -13.06 -27.06 -24.73
N ASP A 552 -12.45 -25.96 -25.13
CA ASP A 552 -13.13 -24.73 -25.60
C ASP A 552 -14.28 -24.29 -24.66
N GLY A 553 -14.05 -24.40 -23.36
CA GLY A 553 -15.02 -23.98 -22.33
C GLY A 553 -16.21 -24.91 -22.14
N ARG A 554 -16.23 -26.10 -22.75
CA ARG A 554 -17.35 -27.07 -22.68
C ARG A 554 -16.86 -28.45 -22.23
N ILE A 555 -17.77 -29.25 -21.67
CA ILE A 555 -17.49 -30.69 -21.45
C ILE A 555 -17.56 -31.38 -22.79
N ALA A 556 -16.40 -31.82 -23.29
CA ALA A 556 -16.29 -32.54 -24.56
C ALA A 556 -16.54 -34.04 -24.41
N GLU A 557 -16.00 -34.66 -23.35
CA GLU A 557 -16.12 -36.07 -23.08
C GLU A 557 -16.25 -36.33 -21.57
N ARG A 558 -16.94 -37.40 -21.19
CA ARG A 558 -17.12 -37.81 -19.80
C ARG A 558 -17.21 -39.32 -19.70
N GLY A 559 -16.50 -39.95 -18.74
CA GLY A 559 -16.56 -41.37 -18.51
C GLY A 559 -15.36 -41.91 -17.74
N SER A 560 -15.26 -43.23 -17.61
CA SER A 560 -14.08 -43.88 -17.04
C SER A 560 -12.92 -43.90 -18.04
N HIS A 561 -11.68 -44.13 -17.54
CA HIS A 561 -10.48 -44.28 -18.36
C HIS A 561 -10.68 -45.25 -19.52
N ALA A 562 -11.24 -46.44 -19.24
CA ALA A 562 -11.45 -47.48 -20.26
C ALA A 562 -12.49 -47.06 -21.31
N GLN A 563 -13.59 -46.44 -20.90
CA GLN A 563 -14.63 -45.94 -21.80
C GLN A 563 -14.10 -44.88 -22.76
N LEU A 564 -13.38 -43.89 -22.23
CA LEU A 564 -12.86 -42.78 -23.03
C LEU A 564 -11.76 -43.21 -23.99
N LEU A 565 -10.93 -44.19 -23.61
CA LEU A 565 -9.97 -44.80 -24.56
C LEU A 565 -10.65 -45.51 -25.72
N GLN A 566 -11.75 -46.26 -25.44
CA GLN A 566 -12.52 -46.92 -26.49
C GLN A 566 -13.21 -45.95 -27.46
N GLN A 567 -13.66 -44.81 -26.98
CA GLN A 567 -14.24 -43.75 -27.82
C GLN A 567 -13.24 -43.14 -28.81
N ASN A 568 -11.95 -43.31 -28.56
CA ASN A 568 -10.84 -42.81 -29.40
C ASN A 568 -10.96 -41.31 -29.75
N GLY A 569 -11.50 -40.54 -28.83
CA GLY A 569 -11.72 -39.08 -28.95
C GLY A 569 -10.53 -38.25 -28.45
N LEU A 570 -10.85 -37.08 -27.93
CA LEU A 570 -9.87 -36.10 -27.43
C LEU A 570 -9.05 -36.66 -26.27
N TYR A 571 -9.70 -37.38 -25.32
CA TYR A 571 -9.00 -38.03 -24.22
C TYR A 571 -7.95 -39.06 -24.70
N ALA A 572 -8.31 -39.89 -25.64
CA ALA A 572 -7.38 -40.88 -26.20
C ALA A 572 -6.22 -40.20 -26.94
N ALA A 573 -6.45 -39.08 -27.59
CA ALA A 573 -5.40 -38.27 -28.21
C ALA A 573 -4.44 -37.66 -27.15
N LEU A 574 -4.96 -37.14 -26.06
CA LEU A 574 -4.18 -36.61 -24.93
C LEU A 574 -3.30 -37.71 -24.30
N CYS A 575 -3.86 -38.90 -24.05
CA CYS A 575 -3.10 -40.03 -23.53
C CYS A 575 -1.97 -40.48 -24.46
N ARG A 576 -2.20 -40.52 -25.78
CA ARG A 576 -1.15 -40.83 -26.76
C ARG A 576 0.00 -39.82 -26.77
N THR A 577 -0.34 -38.56 -26.69
CA THR A 577 0.66 -37.48 -26.67
C THR A 577 1.52 -37.54 -25.40
N GLN A 578 0.95 -37.84 -24.26
CA GLN A 578 1.69 -38.01 -22.99
C GLN A 578 2.56 -39.24 -22.95
N ASN A 579 2.16 -40.33 -23.59
CA ASN A 579 2.98 -41.54 -23.70
C ASN A 579 4.15 -41.40 -24.70
N LEU A 580 4.12 -40.44 -25.61
CA LEU A 580 5.23 -40.10 -26.54
C LEU A 580 6.27 -39.16 -25.90
N LEU A 581 5.94 -38.53 -24.80
CA LEU A 581 6.81 -37.59 -24.06
C LEU A 581 7.36 -38.19 -22.74
N GLY A 582 7.03 -39.46 -22.41
CA GLY A 582 7.47 -40.22 -21.23
C GLY A 582 8.54 -41.23 -21.49
#